data_e110ab1dd4238d16ca7935b7e5a97669
#
_entry.id   e110ab1dd4238d16ca7935b7e5a97669
#
_cell.length_a   1.000
_cell.length_b   1.000
_cell.length_c   1.000
_cell.angle_alpha   90.00
_cell.angle_beta   90.00
_cell.angle_gamma   90.00
#
_symmetry.space_group_name_H-M   'P 1'
#
loop_
_entity.id
_entity.type
_entity.pdbx_description
1 polymer ?
#
loop_
_entity_poly.entity_id
_entity_poly.type
_entity_poly.pdbx_seq_one_letter_code
_entity_poly.pdbx_strand_id
1 'polypeptide(L)'
;MQHSNPAIELLRVHHQWNHMSFGKLEAMAKCGILPRRLAGVPTPVCAACLYGKATRKPWRDKPKLRDKHKLNKATRPGHIISVDMLVFPIPGLIVQMSGWITTKRYLYASVFVDHYSGFGYVHLQKTQSAEETLEGKEAFERRAATYGVTIQHCHADNGIFASKAWRASCANAKQGCTYSGVNAHFQSGVAERRIRELQELGRTNMIHGNSRWPEAINVHLWPYALRSSNDSYNEAPTRKMNRAPVELFSGAQVMTEPKFQRPIFSPCYVLDLAL
;
A
#
# COMPACT_ATOMS: atom_id res chain seq x y z
N MET A 1 -25.74 28.23 8.20
CA MET A 1 -24.79 27.15 7.88
C MET A 1 -24.98 26.06 8.90
N GLN A 2 -25.51 24.89 8.51
CA GLN A 2 -25.63 23.75 9.43
C GLN A 2 -24.21 23.31 9.82
N HIS A 3 -23.87 23.44 11.08
CA HIS A 3 -22.65 22.88 11.64
C HIS A 3 -22.75 21.36 11.56
N SER A 4 -22.13 20.77 10.54
CA SER A 4 -22.05 19.31 10.43
C SER A 4 -21.34 18.75 11.67
N ASN A 5 -21.89 17.71 12.27
CA ASN A 5 -21.30 17.05 13.42
C ASN A 5 -19.84 16.64 13.08
N PRO A 6 -18.82 17.11 13.83
CA PRO A 6 -17.41 16.84 13.53
C PRO A 6 -17.08 15.35 13.44
N ALA A 7 -17.81 14.49 14.19
CA ALA A 7 -17.60 13.04 14.11
C ALA A 7 -18.09 12.46 12.76
N ILE A 8 -19.19 12.97 12.22
CA ILE A 8 -19.69 12.58 10.89
C ILE A 8 -18.73 13.07 9.81
N GLU A 9 -18.22 14.29 9.94
CA GLU A 9 -17.24 14.84 9.01
C GLU A 9 -15.93 14.02 9.05
N LEU A 10 -15.44 13.66 10.25
CA LEU A 10 -14.25 12.83 10.42
C LEU A 10 -14.45 11.43 9.80
N LEU A 11 -15.64 10.85 9.96
CA LEU A 11 -15.98 9.56 9.33
C LEU A 11 -15.99 9.68 7.80
N ARG A 12 -16.54 10.76 7.25
CA ARG A 12 -16.53 11.04 5.80
C ARG A 12 -15.10 11.13 5.28
N VAL A 13 -14.24 11.90 5.95
CA VAL A 13 -12.82 12.03 5.59
C VAL A 13 -12.12 10.67 5.68
N HIS A 14 -12.42 9.88 6.69
CA HIS A 14 -11.90 8.52 6.83
C HIS A 14 -12.25 7.63 5.62
N HIS A 15 -13.48 7.72 5.12
CA HIS A 15 -13.88 7.01 3.90
C HIS A 15 -13.16 7.56 2.65
N GLN A 16 -13.07 8.89 2.51
CA GLN A 16 -12.39 9.55 1.37
C GLN A 16 -10.91 9.13 1.25
N TRP A 17 -10.25 8.91 2.40
CA TRP A 17 -8.87 8.46 2.47
C TRP A 17 -8.75 6.93 2.58
N ASN A 18 -9.65 6.19 1.93
CA ASN A 18 -9.63 4.73 1.85
C ASN A 18 -9.43 4.05 3.22
N HIS A 19 -10.24 4.46 4.20
CA HIS A 19 -10.23 3.93 5.56
C HIS A 19 -8.89 4.08 6.31
N MET A 20 -8.18 5.17 6.04
CA MET A 20 -6.99 5.54 6.78
C MET A 20 -7.27 5.63 8.29
N SER A 21 -6.32 5.23 9.12
CA SER A 21 -6.51 5.24 10.58
C SER A 21 -6.84 6.64 11.09
N PHE A 22 -7.80 6.74 12.01
CA PHE A 22 -8.21 8.02 12.61
C PHE A 22 -7.04 8.77 13.24
N GLY A 23 -6.09 8.07 13.82
CA GLY A 23 -4.91 8.72 14.37
C GLY A 23 -3.96 9.33 13.32
N LYS A 24 -3.95 8.85 12.06
CA LYS A 24 -3.27 9.56 10.96
C LYS A 24 -4.07 10.80 10.55
N LEU A 25 -5.39 10.70 10.44
CA LEU A 25 -6.26 11.84 10.12
C LEU A 25 -6.17 12.94 11.17
N GLU A 26 -6.10 12.58 12.44
CA GLU A 26 -5.85 13.53 13.52
C GLU A 26 -4.50 14.25 13.38
N ALA A 27 -3.43 13.50 13.03
CA ALA A 27 -2.13 14.09 12.76
C ALA A 27 -2.20 15.07 11.56
N MET A 28 -2.90 14.71 10.48
CA MET A 28 -3.13 15.57 9.32
C MET A 28 -3.91 16.85 9.69
N ALA A 29 -4.89 16.74 10.59
CA ALA A 29 -5.64 17.90 11.08
C ALA A 29 -4.74 18.81 11.95
N LYS A 30 -3.87 18.25 12.78
CA LYS A 30 -2.88 19.02 13.58
C LYS A 30 -1.89 19.76 12.69
N CYS A 31 -1.50 19.17 11.56
CA CYS A 31 -0.58 19.78 10.58
C CYS A 31 -1.27 20.76 9.60
N GLY A 32 -2.60 20.92 9.68
CA GLY A 32 -3.34 21.83 8.80
C GLY A 32 -3.65 21.27 7.40
N ILE A 33 -3.36 20.01 7.11
CA ILE A 33 -3.75 19.34 5.86
C ILE A 33 -5.28 19.11 5.84
N LEU A 34 -5.84 18.77 7.00
CA LEU A 34 -7.28 18.71 7.23
C LEU A 34 -7.73 19.84 8.15
N PRO A 35 -9.03 20.18 8.18
CA PRO A 35 -9.54 21.19 9.08
C PRO A 35 -9.18 20.92 10.55
N ARG A 36 -8.59 21.89 11.24
CA ARG A 36 -8.11 21.73 12.62
C ARG A 36 -9.20 21.30 13.60
N ARG A 37 -10.49 21.63 13.34
CA ARG A 37 -11.63 21.20 14.16
C ARG A 37 -11.81 19.67 14.22
N LEU A 38 -11.17 18.92 13.30
CA LEU A 38 -11.20 17.45 13.29
C LEU A 38 -10.14 16.85 14.24
N ALA A 39 -9.20 17.65 14.75
CA ALA A 39 -8.25 17.22 15.76
C ALA A 39 -8.95 17.10 17.14
N GLY A 40 -8.75 15.97 17.81
CA GLY A 40 -9.34 15.72 19.14
C GLY A 40 -10.81 15.27 19.11
N VAL A 41 -11.40 15.07 17.93
CA VAL A 41 -12.76 14.51 17.81
C VAL A 41 -12.75 13.06 18.27
N PRO A 42 -13.72 12.61 19.09
CA PRO A 42 -13.85 11.20 19.46
C PRO A 42 -13.91 10.31 18.21
N THR A 43 -13.16 9.22 18.23
CA THR A 43 -13.05 8.30 17.09
C THR A 43 -14.41 7.66 16.77
N PRO A 44 -15.01 7.93 15.60
CA PRO A 44 -16.26 7.31 15.23
C PRO A 44 -16.06 5.83 14.85
N VAL A 45 -17.13 5.05 14.95
CA VAL A 45 -17.14 3.64 14.57
C VAL A 45 -17.35 3.52 13.05
N CYS A 46 -16.47 2.77 12.39
CA CYS A 46 -16.61 2.41 10.98
C CYS A 46 -16.82 0.90 10.85
N ALA A 47 -18.01 0.47 10.42
CA ALA A 47 -18.37 -0.94 10.28
C ALA A 47 -17.40 -1.68 9.34
N ALA A 48 -17.06 -1.11 8.17
CA ALA A 48 -16.13 -1.72 7.24
C ALA A 48 -14.76 -1.97 7.87
N CYS A 49 -14.25 -1.03 8.72
CA CYS A 49 -12.99 -1.23 9.44
C CYS A 49 -13.08 -2.32 10.51
N LEU A 50 -14.22 -2.46 11.20
CA LEU A 50 -14.41 -3.51 12.20
C LEU A 50 -14.27 -4.89 11.58
N TYR A 51 -14.86 -5.11 10.42
CA TYR A 51 -14.78 -6.39 9.71
C TYR A 51 -13.50 -6.54 8.90
N GLY A 52 -13.10 -5.51 8.16
CA GLY A 52 -11.95 -5.57 7.25
C GLY A 52 -10.60 -5.68 7.95
N LYS A 53 -10.47 -5.10 9.14
CA LYS A 53 -9.24 -5.14 9.96
C LYS A 53 -9.32 -6.14 11.12
N ALA A 54 -10.37 -6.97 11.15
CA ALA A 54 -10.50 -8.02 12.16
C ALA A 54 -9.37 -9.04 12.00
N THR A 55 -8.64 -9.29 13.10
CA THR A 55 -7.59 -10.30 13.16
C THR A 55 -7.87 -11.27 14.27
N ARG A 56 -7.54 -12.55 14.06
CA ARG A 56 -7.63 -13.56 15.11
C ARG A 56 -6.63 -13.23 16.22
N LYS A 57 -7.10 -13.13 17.45
CA LYS A 57 -6.20 -12.97 18.60
C LYS A 57 -5.32 -14.24 18.72
N PRO A 58 -4.02 -14.07 18.97
CA PRO A 58 -3.16 -15.22 19.26
C PRO A 58 -3.62 -15.90 20.54
N TRP A 59 -3.55 -17.23 20.56
CA TRP A 59 -3.92 -18.05 21.73
C TRP A 59 -3.10 -17.71 22.99
N ARG A 60 -1.86 -17.27 22.80
CA ARG A 60 -0.96 -16.87 23.89
C ARG A 60 -0.32 -15.53 23.54
N ASP A 61 -0.19 -14.65 24.52
CA ASP A 61 0.63 -13.45 24.38
C ASP A 61 2.09 -13.86 24.24
N LYS A 62 2.64 -13.70 23.04
CA LYS A 62 4.08 -13.87 22.85
C LYS A 62 4.77 -12.69 23.49
N PRO A 63 5.79 -12.92 24.37
CA PRO A 63 6.60 -11.83 24.88
C PRO A 63 7.18 -11.06 23.69
N LYS A 64 7.07 -9.73 23.71
CA LYS A 64 7.67 -8.88 22.68
C LYS A 64 9.19 -9.00 22.83
N LEU A 65 9.79 -9.92 22.07
CA LEU A 65 11.22 -9.92 21.88
C LEU A 65 11.62 -8.57 21.30
N ARG A 66 12.38 -7.78 22.08
CA ARG A 66 12.99 -6.56 21.56
C ARG A 66 14.00 -6.98 20.51
N ASP A 67 13.72 -6.71 19.24
CA ASP A 67 14.64 -6.92 18.13
C ASP A 67 15.96 -6.21 18.40
N LYS A 68 16.96 -6.95 18.85
CA LYS A 68 18.34 -6.46 19.00
C LYS A 68 19.09 -6.40 17.67
N HIS A 69 18.57 -7.08 16.63
CA HIS A 69 19.12 -7.03 15.28
C HIS A 69 18.38 -5.99 14.43
N LYS A 70 18.74 -4.72 14.62
CA LYS A 70 18.38 -3.68 13.65
C LYS A 70 19.21 -3.94 12.41
N LEU A 71 18.56 -4.39 11.32
CA LEU A 71 19.12 -4.22 9.96
C LEU A 71 19.68 -2.80 9.84
N ASN A 72 20.81 -2.64 9.20
CA ASN A 72 21.45 -1.34 9.00
C ASN A 72 20.39 -0.30 8.64
N LYS A 73 20.33 0.75 9.44
CA LYS A 73 19.30 1.77 9.28
C LYS A 73 19.49 2.45 7.93
N ALA A 74 18.48 2.38 7.06
CA ALA A 74 18.51 3.10 5.81
C ALA A 74 18.70 4.60 6.07
N THR A 75 19.60 5.24 5.34
CA THR A 75 19.99 6.65 5.55
C THR A 75 19.40 7.59 4.51
N ARG A 76 18.92 7.05 3.39
CA ARG A 76 18.33 7.81 2.27
C ARG A 76 17.36 6.94 1.47
N PRO A 77 16.49 7.54 0.65
CA PRO A 77 15.63 6.80 -0.28
C PRO A 77 16.45 5.88 -1.19
N GLY A 78 15.93 4.68 -1.45
CA GLY A 78 16.58 3.69 -2.31
C GLY A 78 17.77 2.96 -1.68
N HIS A 79 18.19 3.31 -0.45
CA HIS A 79 19.33 2.64 0.19
C HIS A 79 19.02 1.16 0.46
N ILE A 80 17.90 0.83 1.08
CA ILE A 80 17.46 -0.54 1.34
C ILE A 80 15.98 -0.67 1.00
N ILE A 81 15.67 -1.61 0.13
CA ILE A 81 14.31 -1.97 -0.25
C ILE A 81 14.03 -3.38 0.23
N SER A 82 12.92 -3.60 0.95
CA SER A 82 12.39 -4.94 1.16
C SER A 82 11.39 -5.28 0.07
N VAL A 83 11.44 -6.51 -0.42
CA VAL A 83 10.47 -7.06 -1.36
C VAL A 83 9.93 -8.37 -0.84
N ASP A 84 8.63 -8.58 -1.04
CA ASP A 84 7.95 -9.83 -0.69
C ASP A 84 6.77 -10.09 -1.64
N MET A 85 6.35 -11.35 -1.74
CA MET A 85 5.32 -11.81 -2.65
C MET A 85 4.01 -12.04 -1.91
N LEU A 86 2.96 -11.43 -2.42
CA LEU A 86 1.59 -11.65 -1.96
C LEU A 86 0.87 -12.58 -2.96
N VAL A 87 0.28 -13.64 -2.44
CA VAL A 87 -0.49 -14.62 -3.21
C VAL A 87 -1.98 -14.46 -2.88
N PHE A 88 -2.80 -14.42 -3.91
CA PHE A 88 -4.25 -14.35 -3.77
C PHE A 88 -4.91 -15.65 -4.20
N PRO A 89 -5.82 -16.22 -3.40
CA PRO A 89 -6.55 -17.43 -3.76
C PRO A 89 -7.63 -17.19 -4.82
N ILE A 90 -8.02 -15.92 -5.01
CA ILE A 90 -9.09 -15.52 -5.94
C ILE A 90 -8.46 -14.73 -7.09
N PRO A 91 -8.75 -15.12 -8.35
CA PRO A 91 -8.25 -14.40 -9.52
C PRO A 91 -8.75 -12.96 -9.56
N GLY A 92 -7.84 -11.99 -9.77
CA GLY A 92 -8.16 -10.58 -9.88
C GLY A 92 -8.33 -10.11 -11.31
N LEU A 93 -9.24 -9.18 -11.55
CA LEU A 93 -9.46 -8.58 -12.86
C LEU A 93 -8.26 -7.75 -13.31
N ILE A 94 -7.93 -7.86 -14.60
CA ILE A 94 -6.95 -7.00 -15.26
C ILE A 94 -7.71 -5.85 -15.92
N VAL A 95 -7.13 -4.65 -15.88
CA VAL A 95 -7.69 -3.47 -16.55
C VAL A 95 -7.85 -3.78 -18.03
N GLN A 96 -9.06 -3.61 -18.53
CA GLN A 96 -9.39 -3.74 -19.94
C GLN A 96 -9.17 -2.37 -20.60
N MET A 97 -8.17 -2.31 -21.48
CA MET A 97 -7.90 -1.09 -22.23
C MET A 97 -8.33 -1.30 -23.68
N SER A 98 -8.85 -0.25 -24.30
CA SER A 98 -9.24 -0.25 -25.73
C SER A 98 -10.28 -1.31 -26.10
N GLY A 99 -11.15 -1.69 -25.17
CA GLY A 99 -12.24 -2.65 -25.42
C GLY A 99 -11.81 -4.11 -25.60
N TRP A 100 -10.53 -4.43 -25.48
CA TRP A 100 -10.04 -5.81 -25.57
C TRP A 100 -10.31 -6.58 -24.28
N ILE A 101 -11.15 -7.60 -24.35
CA ILE A 101 -11.45 -8.48 -23.22
C ILE A 101 -10.33 -9.52 -23.10
N THR A 102 -9.75 -9.65 -21.90
CA THR A 102 -8.77 -10.69 -21.60
C THR A 102 -9.32 -11.71 -20.59
N THR A 103 -9.04 -12.98 -20.82
CA THR A 103 -9.30 -14.07 -19.86
C THR A 103 -8.21 -14.17 -18.80
N LYS A 104 -7.06 -13.52 -19.00
CA LYS A 104 -5.96 -13.50 -18.02
C LYS A 104 -6.41 -12.83 -16.73
N ARG A 105 -5.84 -13.24 -15.61
CA ARG A 105 -6.15 -12.73 -14.26
C ARG A 105 -4.89 -12.55 -13.44
N TYR A 106 -4.91 -11.59 -12.51
CA TYR A 106 -3.88 -11.48 -11.50
C TYR A 106 -4.10 -12.49 -10.37
N LEU A 107 -3.02 -13.13 -9.94
CA LEU A 107 -3.00 -14.06 -8.81
C LEU A 107 -1.94 -13.68 -7.77
N TYR A 108 -0.99 -12.83 -8.15
CA TYR A 108 0.16 -12.47 -7.32
C TYR A 108 0.39 -10.96 -7.33
N ALA A 109 1.12 -10.49 -6.34
CA ALA A 109 1.64 -9.13 -6.33
C ALA A 109 3.01 -9.12 -5.64
N SER A 110 4.02 -8.53 -6.28
CA SER A 110 5.27 -8.17 -5.61
C SER A 110 5.12 -6.81 -4.94
N VAL A 111 5.45 -6.74 -3.65
CA VAL A 111 5.35 -5.54 -2.83
C VAL A 111 6.75 -5.09 -2.45
N PHE A 112 7.16 -3.92 -2.93
CA PHE A 112 8.44 -3.28 -2.65
C PHE A 112 8.23 -2.19 -1.61
N VAL A 113 9.11 -2.09 -0.61
CA VAL A 113 9.02 -1.08 0.45
C VAL A 113 10.38 -0.48 0.73
N ASP A 114 10.49 0.83 0.57
CA ASP A 114 11.70 1.57 0.94
C ASP A 114 11.80 1.72 2.47
N HIS A 115 12.93 1.35 3.04
CA HIS A 115 13.12 1.38 4.50
C HIS A 115 13.24 2.79 5.06
N TYR A 116 13.72 3.75 4.26
CA TYR A 116 13.91 5.13 4.71
C TYR A 116 12.60 5.89 4.78
N SER A 117 11.87 5.93 3.68
CA SER A 117 10.64 6.70 3.52
C SER A 117 9.39 5.94 3.91
N GLY A 118 9.43 4.59 3.83
CA GLY A 118 8.26 3.75 3.88
C GLY A 118 7.44 3.80 2.57
N PHE A 119 7.96 4.37 1.48
CA PHE A 119 7.30 4.35 0.18
C PHE A 119 7.10 2.91 -0.27
N GLY A 120 5.88 2.58 -0.69
CA GLY A 120 5.51 1.25 -1.18
C GLY A 120 5.18 1.26 -2.67
N TYR A 121 5.55 0.20 -3.38
CA TYR A 121 5.16 -0.05 -4.75
C TYR A 121 4.58 -1.46 -4.89
N VAL A 122 3.47 -1.59 -5.60
CA VAL A 122 2.76 -2.86 -5.82
C VAL A 122 2.78 -3.18 -7.32
N HIS A 123 3.44 -4.28 -7.67
CA HIS A 123 3.40 -4.84 -9.02
C HIS A 123 2.50 -6.08 -9.04
N LEU A 124 1.42 -5.99 -9.82
CA LEU A 124 0.46 -7.10 -9.97
C LEU A 124 0.96 -8.08 -11.02
N GLN A 125 0.89 -9.39 -10.73
CA GLN A 125 1.42 -10.46 -11.56
C GLN A 125 0.35 -11.53 -11.81
N LYS A 126 0.43 -12.15 -12.99
CA LYS A 126 -0.44 -13.27 -13.36
C LYS A 126 0.13 -14.60 -12.87
N THR A 127 1.44 -14.71 -12.88
CA THR A 127 2.19 -15.91 -12.50
C THR A 127 3.26 -15.56 -11.47
N GLN A 128 3.82 -16.57 -10.82
CA GLN A 128 4.96 -16.47 -9.93
C GLN A 128 6.27 -16.79 -10.69
N SER A 129 6.35 -16.43 -11.96
CA SER A 129 7.54 -16.70 -12.76
C SER A 129 8.66 -15.70 -12.44
N ALA A 130 9.90 -16.11 -12.74
CA ALA A 130 11.05 -15.25 -12.58
C ALA A 130 10.98 -14.04 -13.50
N GLU A 131 10.44 -14.20 -14.72
CA GLU A 131 10.27 -13.12 -15.68
C GLU A 131 9.31 -12.04 -15.15
N GLU A 132 8.08 -12.40 -14.74
CA GLU A 132 7.11 -11.43 -14.20
C GLU A 132 7.62 -10.77 -12.92
N THR A 133 8.41 -11.50 -12.12
CA THR A 133 9.05 -10.92 -10.92
C THR A 133 10.12 -9.89 -11.27
N LEU A 134 10.91 -10.14 -12.33
CA LEU A 134 11.87 -9.17 -12.85
C LEU A 134 11.19 -7.96 -13.49
N GLU A 135 10.11 -8.16 -14.26
CA GLU A 135 9.30 -7.06 -14.76
C GLU A 135 8.84 -6.13 -13.62
N GLY A 136 8.44 -6.72 -12.49
CA GLY A 136 8.08 -5.99 -11.27
C GLY A 136 9.22 -5.16 -10.70
N LYS A 137 10.43 -5.74 -10.63
CA LYS A 137 11.65 -5.04 -10.20
C LYS A 137 11.97 -3.86 -11.10
N GLU A 138 12.02 -4.10 -12.41
CA GLU A 138 12.30 -3.06 -13.40
C GLU A 138 11.24 -1.94 -13.39
N ALA A 139 9.97 -2.30 -13.26
CA ALA A 139 8.88 -1.32 -13.15
C ALA A 139 9.02 -0.44 -11.89
N PHE A 140 9.41 -1.04 -10.76
CA PHE A 140 9.71 -0.30 -9.54
C PHE A 140 10.92 0.62 -9.72
N GLU A 141 12.00 0.13 -10.32
CA GLU A 141 13.22 0.92 -10.57
C GLU A 141 12.96 2.10 -11.53
N ARG A 142 12.20 1.86 -12.60
CA ARG A 142 11.73 2.95 -13.48
C ARG A 142 10.92 3.99 -12.70
N ARG A 143 10.02 3.54 -11.82
CA ARG A 143 9.25 4.45 -10.96
C ARG A 143 10.15 5.21 -9.99
N ALA A 144 11.13 4.58 -9.38
CA ALA A 144 12.10 5.23 -8.50
C ALA A 144 12.93 6.28 -9.27
N ALA A 145 13.36 5.94 -10.48
CA ALA A 145 14.11 6.85 -11.35
C ALA A 145 13.32 8.13 -11.71
N THR A 146 11.98 8.07 -11.86
CA THR A 146 11.17 9.30 -12.07
C THR A 146 11.22 10.27 -10.89
N TYR A 147 11.65 9.80 -9.72
CA TYR A 147 11.87 10.60 -8.51
C TYR A 147 13.37 10.90 -8.28
N GLY A 148 14.24 10.55 -9.20
CA GLY A 148 15.70 10.70 -9.05
C GLY A 148 16.31 9.72 -8.03
N VAL A 149 15.60 8.65 -7.67
CA VAL A 149 16.04 7.66 -6.68
C VAL A 149 16.64 6.44 -7.37
N THR A 150 17.85 6.08 -6.97
CA THR A 150 18.53 4.86 -7.42
C THR A 150 18.49 3.81 -6.30
N ILE A 151 18.06 2.60 -6.65
CA ILE A 151 18.00 1.47 -5.71
C ILE A 151 19.39 0.87 -5.54
N GLN A 152 19.84 0.70 -4.28
CA GLN A 152 21.18 0.23 -3.96
C GLN A 152 21.21 -1.17 -3.38
N HIS A 153 20.19 -1.56 -2.64
CA HIS A 153 20.14 -2.84 -1.94
C HIS A 153 18.72 -3.40 -1.89
N CYS A 154 18.58 -4.67 -2.28
CA CYS A 154 17.33 -5.42 -2.15
C CYS A 154 17.44 -6.45 -1.03
N HIS A 155 16.47 -6.47 -0.13
CA HIS A 155 16.29 -7.48 0.90
C HIS A 155 15.01 -8.28 0.63
N ALA A 156 15.10 -9.59 0.52
CA ALA A 156 13.99 -10.46 0.15
C ALA A 156 13.97 -11.76 0.96
N ASP A 157 12.95 -12.56 0.76
CA ASP A 157 12.96 -13.95 1.21
C ASP A 157 13.81 -14.85 0.29
N ASN A 158 14.06 -16.09 0.72
CA ASN A 158 14.83 -17.07 -0.05
C ASN A 158 14.01 -17.78 -1.15
N GLY A 159 12.80 -17.33 -1.45
CA GLY A 159 11.93 -17.91 -2.46
C GLY A 159 12.30 -17.52 -3.89
N ILE A 160 11.32 -17.01 -4.63
CA ILE A 160 11.48 -16.58 -6.04
C ILE A 160 12.56 -15.51 -6.23
N PHE A 161 12.77 -14.65 -5.23
CA PHE A 161 13.78 -13.59 -5.23
C PHE A 161 15.22 -14.10 -5.10
N ALA A 162 15.45 -15.38 -4.74
CA ALA A 162 16.75 -16.00 -4.74
C ALA A 162 17.12 -16.66 -6.08
N SER A 163 16.28 -16.52 -7.11
CA SER A 163 16.54 -17.08 -8.44
C SER A 163 17.82 -16.54 -9.06
N LYS A 164 18.44 -17.34 -9.96
CA LYS A 164 19.63 -16.90 -10.72
C LYS A 164 19.35 -15.61 -11.49
N ALA A 165 18.17 -15.49 -12.10
CA ALA A 165 17.75 -14.33 -12.88
C ALA A 165 17.68 -13.07 -12.01
N TRP A 166 17.09 -13.16 -10.82
CA TRP A 166 17.02 -12.03 -9.87
C TRP A 166 18.40 -11.57 -9.44
N ARG A 167 19.27 -12.53 -9.05
CA ARG A 167 20.65 -12.22 -8.63
C ARG A 167 21.47 -11.58 -9.75
N ALA A 168 21.34 -12.09 -10.98
CA ALA A 168 21.99 -11.51 -12.16
C ALA A 168 21.49 -10.09 -12.43
N SER A 169 20.18 -9.83 -12.35
CA SER A 169 19.61 -8.50 -12.50
C SER A 169 20.16 -7.51 -11.45
N CYS A 170 20.24 -7.92 -10.18
CA CYS A 170 20.83 -7.09 -9.14
C CYS A 170 22.32 -6.82 -9.40
N ALA A 171 23.09 -7.82 -9.80
CA ALA A 171 24.52 -7.68 -10.11
C ALA A 171 24.76 -6.71 -11.29
N ASN A 172 23.97 -6.86 -12.36
CA ASN A 172 24.04 -5.97 -13.54
C ASN A 172 23.71 -4.52 -13.17
N ALA A 173 22.75 -4.31 -12.26
CA ALA A 173 22.40 -2.98 -11.75
C ALA A 173 23.32 -2.50 -10.61
N LYS A 174 24.41 -3.24 -10.28
CA LYS A 174 25.35 -2.93 -9.20
C LYS A 174 24.65 -2.78 -7.82
N GLN A 175 23.61 -3.59 -7.58
CA GLN A 175 22.84 -3.60 -6.35
C GLN A 175 23.28 -4.72 -5.44
N GLY A 176 23.32 -4.46 -4.13
CA GLY A 176 23.44 -5.51 -3.12
C GLY A 176 22.17 -6.35 -3.01
N CYS A 177 22.32 -7.62 -2.68
CA CYS A 177 21.23 -8.51 -2.40
C CYS A 177 21.45 -9.23 -1.07
N THR A 178 20.45 -9.20 -0.19
CA THR A 178 20.44 -10.02 1.04
C THR A 178 19.12 -10.76 1.15
N TYR A 179 19.16 -11.89 1.83
CA TYR A 179 18.01 -12.76 2.02
C TYR A 179 17.77 -13.03 3.50
N SER A 180 16.50 -13.20 3.86
CA SER A 180 16.13 -13.66 5.20
C SER A 180 16.70 -15.07 5.43
N GLY A 181 17.17 -15.31 6.64
CA GLY A 181 17.61 -16.66 7.02
C GLY A 181 16.45 -17.66 6.95
N VAL A 182 16.77 -18.94 6.77
CA VAL A 182 15.78 -20.02 6.80
C VAL A 182 15.04 -19.97 8.14
N ASN A 183 13.70 -19.92 8.10
CA ASN A 183 12.80 -19.76 9.26
C ASN A 183 12.97 -18.44 10.05
N ALA A 184 13.65 -17.45 9.49
CA ALA A 184 13.85 -16.14 10.12
C ALA A 184 12.87 -15.09 9.57
N HIS A 185 11.56 -15.38 9.56
CA HIS A 185 10.49 -14.49 9.06
C HIS A 185 10.53 -13.09 9.67
N PHE A 186 11.05 -12.94 10.88
CA PHE A 186 11.20 -11.61 11.50
C PHE A 186 12.16 -10.67 10.76
N GLN A 187 13.02 -11.17 9.89
CA GLN A 187 13.96 -10.37 9.10
C GLN A 187 13.27 -9.67 7.92
N SER A 188 12.19 -10.25 7.37
CA SER A 188 11.37 -9.64 6.30
C SER A 188 10.24 -8.74 6.81
N GLY A 189 10.22 -8.44 8.10
CA GLY A 189 9.10 -7.77 8.79
C GLY A 189 8.67 -6.40 8.25
N VAL A 190 9.46 -5.75 7.38
CA VAL A 190 9.07 -4.47 6.75
C VAL A 190 8.08 -4.72 5.63
N ALA A 191 8.39 -5.62 4.69
CA ALA A 191 7.50 -5.97 3.58
C ALA A 191 6.27 -6.75 4.08
N GLU A 192 6.44 -7.72 4.98
CA GLU A 192 5.34 -8.48 5.58
C GLU A 192 4.31 -7.57 6.29
N ARG A 193 4.80 -6.59 7.05
CA ARG A 193 3.91 -5.61 7.70
C ARG A 193 3.14 -4.78 6.68
N ARG A 194 3.81 -4.33 5.62
CA ARG A 194 3.16 -3.60 4.54
C ARG A 194 2.11 -4.45 3.85
N ILE A 195 2.40 -5.69 3.51
CA ILE A 195 1.46 -6.64 2.92
C ILE A 195 0.22 -6.76 3.79
N ARG A 196 0.39 -6.97 5.10
CA ARG A 196 -0.72 -7.05 6.05
C ARG A 196 -1.57 -5.77 6.03
N GLU A 197 -0.94 -4.60 6.11
CA GLU A 197 -1.64 -3.31 6.07
C GLU A 197 -2.42 -3.13 4.77
N LEU A 198 -1.84 -3.50 3.63
CA LEU A 198 -2.51 -3.43 2.33
C LEU A 198 -3.68 -4.40 2.21
N GLN A 199 -3.54 -5.62 2.74
CA GLN A 199 -4.62 -6.60 2.76
C GLN A 199 -5.78 -6.14 3.64
N GLU A 200 -5.50 -5.59 4.81
CA GLU A 200 -6.51 -5.04 5.73
C GLU A 200 -7.26 -3.86 5.11
N LEU A 201 -6.53 -2.91 4.51
CA LEU A 201 -7.12 -1.76 3.83
C LEU A 201 -7.88 -2.17 2.58
N GLY A 202 -7.30 -3.03 1.74
CA GLY A 202 -7.95 -3.54 0.53
C GLY A 202 -9.28 -4.25 0.85
N ARG A 203 -9.26 -5.14 1.85
CA ARG A 203 -10.48 -5.82 2.34
C ARG A 203 -11.52 -4.83 2.87
N THR A 204 -11.08 -3.84 3.64
CA THR A 204 -11.97 -2.80 4.17
C THR A 204 -12.62 -1.99 3.05
N ASN A 205 -11.85 -1.61 2.03
CA ASN A 205 -12.36 -0.89 0.86
C ASN A 205 -13.39 -1.73 0.09
N MET A 206 -13.11 -3.04 -0.10
CA MET A 206 -14.04 -3.97 -0.75
C MET A 206 -15.35 -4.10 0.04
N ILE A 207 -15.29 -4.26 1.35
CA ILE A 207 -16.47 -4.34 2.23
C ILE A 207 -17.27 -3.03 2.16
N HIS A 208 -16.59 -1.88 2.21
CA HIS A 208 -17.26 -0.58 2.12
C HIS A 208 -17.94 -0.40 0.75
N GLY A 209 -17.23 -0.71 -0.34
CA GLY A 209 -17.79 -0.64 -1.68
C GLY A 209 -18.99 -1.57 -1.83
N ASN A 210 -18.86 -2.83 -1.41
CA ASN A 210 -19.95 -3.80 -1.49
C ASN A 210 -21.19 -3.42 -0.62
N SER A 211 -20.98 -2.78 0.53
CA SER A 211 -22.09 -2.29 1.35
C SER A 211 -22.89 -1.16 0.69
N ARG A 212 -22.27 -0.44 -0.25
CA ARG A 212 -22.88 0.67 -1.00
C ARG A 212 -23.43 0.23 -2.35
N TRP A 213 -22.72 -0.66 -3.02
CA TRP A 213 -22.95 -1.06 -4.41
C TRP A 213 -22.79 -2.58 -4.57
N PRO A 214 -23.65 -3.40 -3.93
CA PRO A 214 -23.47 -4.86 -3.84
C PRO A 214 -23.48 -5.53 -5.22
N GLU A 215 -24.20 -4.98 -6.20
CA GLU A 215 -24.29 -5.53 -7.54
C GLU A 215 -23.06 -5.22 -8.41
N ALA A 216 -22.33 -4.13 -8.10
CA ALA A 216 -21.17 -3.68 -8.86
C ALA A 216 -19.83 -4.18 -8.28
N ILE A 217 -19.77 -4.45 -6.98
CA ILE A 217 -18.53 -4.80 -6.30
C ILE A 217 -18.46 -6.31 -6.06
N ASN A 218 -17.48 -6.93 -6.67
CA ASN A 218 -17.19 -8.35 -6.49
C ASN A 218 -15.74 -8.60 -6.08
N VAL A 219 -15.46 -9.80 -5.59
CA VAL A 219 -14.14 -10.17 -5.05
C VAL A 219 -13.00 -10.07 -6.06
N HIS A 220 -13.28 -10.13 -7.36
CA HIS A 220 -12.27 -10.05 -8.40
C HIS A 220 -11.70 -8.62 -8.59
N LEU A 221 -12.29 -7.61 -7.94
CA LEU A 221 -11.81 -6.22 -7.96
C LEU A 221 -10.68 -5.94 -6.95
N TRP A 222 -10.19 -6.96 -6.24
CA TRP A 222 -9.12 -6.80 -5.26
C TRP A 222 -7.84 -6.11 -5.80
N PRO A 223 -7.43 -6.25 -7.08
CA PRO A 223 -6.23 -5.58 -7.57
C PRO A 223 -6.32 -4.05 -7.49
N TYR A 224 -7.52 -3.52 -7.77
CA TYR A 224 -7.79 -2.08 -7.67
C TYR A 224 -7.78 -1.61 -6.22
N ALA A 225 -8.42 -2.36 -5.33
CA ALA A 225 -8.43 -2.07 -3.89
C ALA A 225 -7.01 -2.07 -3.31
N LEU A 226 -6.17 -3.03 -3.72
CA LEU A 226 -4.79 -3.15 -3.26
C LEU A 226 -3.93 -1.95 -3.70
N ARG A 227 -4.00 -1.59 -5.00
CA ARG A 227 -3.28 -0.43 -5.54
C ARG A 227 -3.72 0.87 -4.88
N SER A 228 -5.03 1.13 -4.82
CA SER A 228 -5.57 2.32 -4.18
C SER A 228 -5.18 2.42 -2.70
N SER A 229 -5.13 1.29 -1.99
CA SER A 229 -4.65 1.25 -0.60
C SER A 229 -3.18 1.64 -0.50
N ASN A 230 -2.34 1.19 -1.43
CA ASN A 230 -0.93 1.55 -1.47
C ASN A 230 -0.73 3.04 -1.79
N ASP A 231 -1.48 3.58 -2.74
CA ASP A 231 -1.40 4.99 -3.11
C ASP A 231 -1.83 5.89 -1.95
N SER A 232 -2.96 5.59 -1.31
CA SER A 232 -3.40 6.30 -0.11
C SER A 232 -2.39 6.20 1.04
N TYR A 233 -1.71 5.07 1.18
CA TYR A 233 -0.65 4.94 2.18
C TYR A 233 0.55 5.82 1.86
N ASN A 234 0.97 5.87 0.60
CA ASN A 234 2.11 6.66 0.15
C ASN A 234 1.87 8.17 0.28
N GLU A 235 0.63 8.61 0.12
CA GLU A 235 0.24 10.03 0.20
C GLU A 235 -0.06 10.49 1.63
N ALA A 236 -0.27 9.56 2.56
CA ALA A 236 -0.62 9.91 3.92
C ALA A 236 0.60 10.25 4.78
N PRO A 237 0.68 11.44 5.38
CA PRO A 237 1.76 11.80 6.28
C PRO A 237 1.92 10.80 7.44
N THR A 238 3.16 10.51 7.78
CA THR A 238 3.47 9.66 8.93
C THR A 238 3.46 10.50 10.21
N ARG A 239 3.00 9.91 11.34
CA ARG A 239 2.98 10.60 12.64
C ARG A 239 4.36 11.09 13.11
N LYS A 240 5.43 10.41 12.68
CA LYS A 240 6.79 10.72 13.15
C LYS A 240 7.42 11.91 12.44
N MET A 241 7.12 12.07 11.15
CA MET A 241 7.86 13.00 10.30
C MET A 241 6.98 14.09 9.69
N ASN A 242 5.66 14.06 9.92
CA ASN A 242 4.66 14.96 9.30
C ASN A 242 4.79 15.09 7.78
N ARG A 243 5.42 14.09 7.14
CA ARG A 243 5.61 14.00 5.70
C ARG A 243 5.10 12.65 5.20
N ALA A 244 4.56 12.68 4.00
CA ALA A 244 4.10 11.47 3.32
C ALA A 244 5.28 10.59 2.87
N PRO A 245 5.13 9.25 2.81
CA PRO A 245 6.15 8.37 2.26
C PRO A 245 6.65 8.79 0.88
N VAL A 246 5.76 9.24 -0.01
CA VAL A 246 6.13 9.72 -1.34
C VAL A 246 6.97 10.98 -1.29
N GLU A 247 6.70 11.91 -0.37
CA GLU A 247 7.49 13.13 -0.18
C GLU A 247 8.89 12.83 0.35
N LEU A 248 8.99 11.88 1.29
CA LEU A 248 10.26 11.43 1.83
C LEU A 248 11.09 10.69 0.78
N PHE A 249 10.42 9.97 -0.13
CA PHE A 249 11.05 9.21 -1.20
C PHE A 249 11.52 10.11 -2.35
N SER A 250 10.66 11.01 -2.82
CA SER A 250 10.95 11.90 -3.95
C SER A 250 11.77 13.14 -3.59
N GLY A 251 11.81 13.50 -2.30
CA GLY A 251 12.37 14.79 -1.85
C GLY A 251 11.48 16.00 -2.15
N ALA A 252 10.42 15.83 -2.94
CA ALA A 252 9.49 16.88 -3.34
C ALA A 252 8.29 16.94 -2.40
N GLN A 253 7.75 18.12 -2.16
CA GLN A 253 6.47 18.27 -1.46
C GLN A 253 5.34 17.89 -2.41
N VAL A 254 4.49 16.96 -1.98
CA VAL A 254 3.29 16.57 -2.71
C VAL A 254 2.10 17.29 -2.11
N MET A 255 1.49 18.17 -2.90
CA MET A 255 0.27 18.85 -2.49
C MET A 255 -0.93 17.95 -2.74
N THR A 256 -1.21 17.05 -1.80
CA THR A 256 -2.45 16.28 -1.84
C THR A 256 -3.58 17.15 -1.31
N GLU A 257 -4.43 17.63 -2.20
CA GLU A 257 -5.61 18.39 -1.78
C GLU A 257 -6.72 17.43 -1.33
N PRO A 258 -7.14 17.46 -0.06
CA PRO A 258 -8.16 16.56 0.48
C PRO A 258 -9.48 16.58 -0.30
N LYS A 259 -9.82 17.70 -0.93
CA LYS A 259 -11.05 17.87 -1.72
C LYS A 259 -11.12 16.97 -2.96
N PHE A 260 -9.97 16.51 -3.49
CA PHE A 260 -9.91 15.60 -4.65
C PHE A 260 -9.86 14.12 -4.25
N GLN A 261 -9.66 13.81 -2.99
CA GLN A 261 -9.69 12.43 -2.53
C GLN A 261 -11.12 11.86 -2.62
N ARG A 262 -11.23 10.68 -3.17
CA ARG A 262 -12.50 9.94 -3.27
C ARG A 262 -12.29 8.51 -2.77
N PRO A 263 -13.30 7.92 -2.10
CA PRO A 263 -13.23 6.50 -1.77
C PRO A 263 -13.13 5.71 -3.06
N ILE A 264 -12.30 4.67 -3.07
CA ILE A 264 -12.33 3.73 -4.18
C ILE A 264 -13.73 3.12 -4.30
N PHE A 265 -14.12 2.75 -5.51
CA PHE A 265 -15.46 2.24 -5.85
C PHE A 265 -16.58 3.28 -5.70
N SER A 266 -16.26 4.56 -5.68
CA SER A 266 -17.27 5.59 -5.84
C SER A 266 -17.81 5.57 -7.28
N PRO A 267 -19.12 5.74 -7.48
CA PRO A 267 -19.68 5.87 -8.82
C PRO A 267 -19.14 7.12 -9.50
N CYS A 268 -18.89 7.03 -10.80
CA CYS A 268 -18.57 8.17 -11.64
C CYS A 268 -19.54 8.23 -12.81
N TYR A 269 -19.90 9.45 -13.18
CA TYR A 269 -20.69 9.71 -14.38
C TYR A 269 -19.73 10.15 -15.48
N VAL A 270 -19.79 9.50 -16.61
CA VAL A 270 -19.02 9.87 -17.81
C VAL A 270 -19.94 10.63 -18.73
N LEU A 271 -19.53 11.82 -19.14
CA LEU A 271 -20.26 12.59 -20.15
C LEU A 271 -20.12 11.86 -21.49
N ASP A 272 -21.24 11.46 -22.07
CA ASP A 272 -21.27 10.98 -23.42
C ASP A 272 -21.26 12.19 -24.37
N LEU A 273 -20.18 12.37 -25.11
CA LEU A 273 -20.03 13.45 -26.06
C LEU A 273 -20.84 13.27 -27.35
N ALA A 274 -21.52 12.11 -27.49
CA ALA A 274 -22.40 11.81 -28.61
C ALA A 274 -23.86 12.28 -28.39
N LEU A 275 -24.17 12.81 -27.19
CA LEU A 275 -25.41 13.48 -26.84
C LEU A 275 -25.23 14.99 -26.90
#